data_754fbb0452ad546a878bdc830527a8bc
#
_entry.id   754fbb0452ad546a878bdc830527a8bc
#
_cell.length_a   1.000
_cell.length_b   1.000
_cell.length_c   1.000
_cell.angle_alpha   90.00
_cell.angle_beta   90.00
_cell.angle_gamma   90.00
#
_symmetry.space_group_name_H-M   'P 1'
#
loop_
_entity.id
_entity.type
_entity.pdbx_description
1 polymer ?
#
loop_
_entity_poly.entity_id
_entity_poly.type
_entity_poly.pdbx_seq_one_letter_code
_entity_poly.pdbx_strand_id
1 'polypeptide(L)'
;VLLCASLISAKAQTYCNPLPMPIGEGGNAAGDVTVIEEGGKYYMCCTGGGMWESSDLLTWTHHPVEVEGASIPVAPDLVKYNGKFYLTGNSDHVYVSDSPLGPYKDLGLFKNTGPVEDGWNGGFDTKIYIDDDNTPYLFWPGRGISGIYGVRLDPKDLTRFAEKPTHLFGFNPMHAWERYGEMNEYPGVAWIEGTWIIKRNGIYYLEYSASGTQWKTY
;
A
#
# COMPACT_ATOMS: atom_id res chain seq x y z
N VAL A 1 14.75 -43.39 -32.85
CA VAL A 1 14.04 -42.58 -31.85
C VAL A 1 14.13 -41.14 -32.31
N LEU A 2 13.04 -40.60 -32.90
CA LEU A 2 12.95 -39.18 -33.25
C LEU A 2 12.57 -38.39 -31.99
N LEU A 3 13.48 -37.52 -31.50
CA LEU A 3 13.15 -36.49 -30.52
C LEU A 3 12.39 -35.35 -31.23
N CYS A 4 11.06 -35.28 -31.06
CA CYS A 4 10.31 -34.05 -31.37
C CYS A 4 10.62 -32.98 -30.31
N ALA A 5 11.52 -32.08 -30.60
CA ALA A 5 11.68 -30.84 -29.82
C ALA A 5 10.48 -29.94 -30.16
N SER A 6 9.51 -29.82 -29.26
CA SER A 6 8.49 -28.80 -29.32
C SER A 6 9.14 -27.44 -29.06
N LEU A 7 9.29 -26.65 -30.12
CA LEU A 7 9.65 -25.22 -30.01
C LEU A 7 8.49 -24.50 -29.34
N ILE A 8 8.62 -24.23 -28.05
CA ILE A 8 7.77 -23.26 -27.33
C ILE A 8 8.17 -21.90 -27.85
N SER A 9 7.41 -21.35 -28.77
CA SER A 9 7.54 -19.95 -29.19
C SER A 9 7.10 -19.07 -28.05
N ALA A 10 8.04 -18.56 -27.28
CA ALA A 10 7.78 -17.46 -26.36
C ALA A 10 7.46 -16.21 -27.20
N LYS A 11 6.18 -15.87 -27.33
CA LYS A 11 5.81 -14.57 -27.87
C LYS A 11 6.24 -13.51 -26.86
N ALA A 12 7.10 -12.58 -27.26
CA ALA A 12 7.36 -11.40 -26.48
C ALA A 12 6.04 -10.64 -26.30
N GLN A 13 5.63 -10.47 -25.06
CA GLN A 13 4.46 -9.67 -24.72
C GLN A 13 4.84 -8.20 -24.90
N THR A 14 4.13 -7.48 -25.76
CA THR A 14 4.36 -6.04 -25.92
C THR A 14 3.66 -5.32 -24.78
N TYR A 15 4.44 -4.57 -24.03
CA TYR A 15 3.96 -3.68 -22.96
C TYR A 15 3.64 -2.31 -23.54
N CYS A 16 2.47 -1.78 -23.22
CA CYS A 16 2.04 -0.43 -23.57
C CYS A 16 2.04 0.45 -22.31
N ASN A 17 2.70 1.60 -22.38
CA ASN A 17 2.68 2.58 -21.30
C ASN A 17 2.15 3.92 -21.84
N PRO A 18 1.04 4.47 -21.32
CA PRO A 18 0.23 3.93 -20.22
C PRO A 18 -0.59 2.70 -20.62
N LEU A 19 -0.89 1.85 -19.63
CA LEU A 19 -1.85 0.76 -19.81
C LEU A 19 -3.26 1.33 -20.05
N PRO A 20 -4.04 0.74 -20.97
CA PRO A 20 -5.43 1.14 -21.19
C PRO A 20 -6.30 0.61 -20.04
N MET A 21 -6.34 1.35 -18.94
CA MET A 21 -7.13 0.99 -17.76
C MET A 21 -8.59 1.43 -17.93
N PRO A 22 -9.57 0.55 -17.65
CA PRO A 22 -10.96 0.98 -17.55
C PRO A 22 -11.10 1.95 -16.37
N ILE A 23 -11.82 3.03 -16.62
CA ILE A 23 -12.06 4.09 -15.62
C ILE A 23 -13.03 3.56 -14.57
N GLY A 24 -12.68 3.67 -13.29
CA GLY A 24 -13.59 3.45 -12.17
C GLY A 24 -14.57 4.60 -11.98
N GLU A 25 -15.58 4.41 -11.13
CA GLU A 25 -16.60 5.41 -10.85
C GLU A 25 -16.06 6.70 -10.22
N GLY A 26 -14.87 6.65 -9.62
CA GLY A 26 -14.21 7.79 -8.95
C GLY A 26 -13.43 8.74 -9.86
N GLY A 27 -13.41 8.53 -11.17
CA GLY A 27 -12.66 9.37 -12.11
C GLY A 27 -11.32 8.77 -12.56
N ASN A 28 -10.39 9.61 -13.01
CA ASN A 28 -9.16 9.20 -13.69
C ASN A 28 -7.92 9.08 -12.76
N ALA A 29 -8.09 9.21 -11.46
CA ALA A 29 -6.96 9.12 -10.53
C ALA A 29 -6.60 7.65 -10.31
N ALA A 30 -5.34 7.31 -10.49
CA ALA A 30 -4.77 5.99 -10.23
C ALA A 30 -3.44 6.16 -9.48
N GLY A 31 -3.49 6.94 -8.39
CA GLY A 31 -2.37 7.09 -7.46
C GLY A 31 -2.35 5.99 -6.42
N ASP A 32 -1.24 5.86 -5.71
CA ASP A 32 -1.10 5.01 -4.52
C ASP A 32 -1.51 3.55 -4.79
N VAL A 33 -0.93 2.96 -5.81
CA VAL A 33 -1.33 1.64 -6.32
C VAL A 33 -0.79 0.52 -5.43
N THR A 34 -1.71 -0.35 -4.95
CA THR A 34 -1.35 -1.64 -4.35
C THR A 34 -1.83 -2.78 -5.25
N VAL A 35 -0.95 -3.76 -5.49
CA VAL A 35 -1.28 -4.97 -6.26
C VAL A 35 -0.94 -6.22 -5.45
N ILE A 36 -1.87 -7.16 -5.38
CA ILE A 36 -1.63 -8.49 -4.80
C ILE A 36 -1.89 -9.58 -5.86
N GLU A 37 -1.23 -10.72 -5.71
CA GLU A 37 -1.54 -11.93 -6.47
C GLU A 37 -2.33 -12.90 -5.59
N GLU A 38 -3.41 -13.46 -6.15
CA GLU A 38 -4.20 -14.49 -5.50
C GLU A 38 -4.80 -15.46 -6.53
N GLY A 39 -4.47 -16.74 -6.38
CA GLY A 39 -5.03 -17.80 -7.20
C GLY A 39 -4.72 -17.68 -8.70
N GLY A 40 -3.58 -17.13 -9.07
CA GLY A 40 -3.15 -16.90 -10.45
C GLY A 40 -3.78 -15.67 -11.10
N LYS A 41 -4.38 -14.79 -10.31
CA LYS A 41 -4.90 -13.50 -10.73
C LYS A 41 -4.27 -12.38 -9.92
N TYR A 42 -4.29 -11.20 -10.48
CA TYR A 42 -3.79 -9.95 -9.85
C TYR A 42 -4.97 -9.06 -9.51
N TYR A 43 -4.93 -8.48 -8.33
CA TYR A 43 -5.94 -7.54 -7.83
C TYR A 43 -5.25 -6.25 -7.45
N MET A 44 -5.74 -5.16 -8.01
CA MET A 44 -5.20 -3.82 -7.80
C MET A 44 -6.25 -2.93 -7.17
N CYS A 45 -5.86 -2.15 -6.17
CA CYS A 45 -6.62 -1.01 -5.69
C CYS A 45 -5.75 0.26 -5.77
N CYS A 46 -6.38 1.41 -5.85
CA CYS A 46 -5.70 2.69 -5.91
C CYS A 46 -6.60 3.83 -5.45
N THR A 47 -6.01 4.99 -5.19
CA THR A 47 -6.76 6.24 -5.02
C THR A 47 -7.63 6.50 -6.26
N GLY A 48 -8.89 6.86 -6.04
CA GLY A 48 -9.88 7.02 -7.11
C GLY A 48 -11.01 6.00 -7.06
N GLY A 49 -10.87 4.98 -6.21
CA GLY A 49 -11.91 4.00 -5.89
C GLY A 49 -11.98 2.80 -6.84
N GLY A 50 -12.62 1.75 -6.36
CA GLY A 50 -12.78 0.48 -7.05
C GLY A 50 -11.57 -0.45 -6.93
N MET A 51 -11.76 -1.63 -7.47
CA MET A 51 -10.69 -2.61 -7.66
C MET A 51 -10.65 -3.07 -9.10
N TRP A 52 -9.49 -3.52 -9.52
CA TRP A 52 -9.27 -4.10 -10.83
C TRP A 52 -8.71 -5.50 -10.67
N GLU A 53 -9.17 -6.40 -11.54
CA GLU A 53 -8.70 -7.78 -11.66
C GLU A 53 -7.98 -7.94 -12.99
N SER A 54 -6.87 -8.68 -13.00
CA SER A 54 -6.13 -9.06 -14.19
C SER A 54 -5.61 -10.49 -14.07
N SER A 55 -5.44 -11.17 -15.22
CA SER A 55 -4.73 -12.47 -15.30
C SER A 55 -3.34 -12.33 -15.92
N ASP A 56 -2.96 -11.17 -16.44
CA ASP A 56 -1.75 -10.96 -17.22
C ASP A 56 -0.99 -9.66 -16.90
N LEU A 57 -1.51 -8.84 -15.96
CA LEU A 57 -1.02 -7.49 -15.61
C LEU A 57 -1.14 -6.46 -16.76
N LEU A 58 -1.72 -6.82 -17.87
CA LEU A 58 -1.86 -5.95 -19.05
C LEU A 58 -3.31 -5.55 -19.28
N THR A 59 -4.22 -6.49 -19.10
CA THR A 59 -5.66 -6.29 -19.29
C THR A 59 -6.34 -6.32 -17.92
N TRP A 60 -7.02 -5.24 -17.58
CA TRP A 60 -7.66 -5.05 -16.28
C TRP A 60 -9.17 -4.92 -16.43
N THR A 61 -9.91 -5.57 -15.56
CA THR A 61 -11.36 -5.44 -15.43
C THR A 61 -11.68 -4.71 -14.13
N HIS A 62 -12.44 -3.61 -14.22
CA HIS A 62 -12.89 -2.85 -13.05
C HIS A 62 -14.05 -3.56 -12.34
N HIS A 63 -14.00 -3.59 -11.02
CA HIS A 63 -15.04 -4.11 -10.15
C HIS A 63 -15.43 -3.04 -9.13
N PRO A 64 -16.72 -2.71 -9.00
CA PRO A 64 -17.21 -1.95 -7.87
C PRO A 64 -17.05 -2.78 -6.60
N VAL A 65 -16.61 -2.16 -5.51
CA VAL A 65 -16.37 -2.84 -4.24
C VAL A 65 -17.16 -2.16 -3.14
N GLU A 66 -17.89 -2.96 -2.38
CA GLU A 66 -18.62 -2.50 -1.20
C GLU A 66 -17.70 -2.52 0.03
N VAL A 67 -17.66 -1.40 0.75
CA VAL A 67 -16.98 -1.25 2.03
C VAL A 67 -18.03 -0.77 3.05
N GLU A 68 -18.19 -1.50 4.14
CA GLU A 68 -19.19 -1.22 5.17
C GLU A 68 -18.99 0.17 5.79
N GLY A 69 -19.99 1.04 5.63
CA GLY A 69 -20.00 2.38 6.21
C GLY A 69 -19.05 3.39 5.52
N ALA A 70 -18.37 3.00 4.45
CA ALA A 70 -17.35 3.82 3.79
C ALA A 70 -17.26 3.56 2.29
N SER A 71 -16.34 4.24 1.63
CA SER A 71 -15.77 3.87 0.33
C SER A 71 -14.38 3.26 0.52
N ILE A 72 -13.77 2.76 -0.55
CA ILE A 72 -12.35 2.39 -0.53
C ILE A 72 -11.55 3.61 -0.05
N PRO A 73 -10.67 3.47 0.94
CA PRO A 73 -9.83 4.56 1.42
C PRO A 73 -8.99 5.19 0.30
N VAL A 74 -8.62 6.44 0.45
CA VAL A 74 -7.55 7.05 -0.34
C VAL A 74 -6.23 6.39 0.08
N ALA A 75 -5.25 6.29 -0.81
CA ALA A 75 -3.99 5.56 -0.61
C ALA A 75 -4.23 4.15 -0.03
N PRO A 76 -5.05 3.32 -0.71
CA PRO A 76 -5.47 2.04 -0.17
C PRO A 76 -4.32 1.05 -0.11
N ASP A 77 -4.29 0.26 0.95
CA ASP A 77 -3.43 -0.90 1.07
C ASP A 77 -4.25 -2.17 1.19
N LEU A 78 -3.91 -3.16 0.38
CA LEU A 78 -4.57 -4.46 0.34
C LEU A 78 -3.56 -5.56 0.67
N VAL A 79 -3.83 -6.34 1.70
CA VAL A 79 -2.98 -7.45 2.11
C VAL A 79 -3.78 -8.70 2.39
N LYS A 80 -3.21 -9.87 2.05
CA LYS A 80 -3.76 -11.17 2.46
C LYS A 80 -3.10 -11.64 3.76
N TYR A 81 -3.90 -12.01 4.74
CA TYR A 81 -3.42 -12.57 6.00
C TYR A 81 -4.37 -13.67 6.51
N ASN A 82 -3.84 -14.86 6.80
CA ASN A 82 -4.59 -16.02 7.31
C ASN A 82 -5.86 -16.33 6.49
N GLY A 83 -5.76 -16.25 5.16
CA GLY A 83 -6.84 -16.58 4.23
C GLY A 83 -7.92 -15.50 4.07
N LYS A 84 -7.75 -14.34 4.70
CA LYS A 84 -8.63 -13.17 4.55
C LYS A 84 -7.86 -12.00 3.91
N PHE A 85 -8.61 -11.06 3.36
CA PHE A 85 -8.10 -9.84 2.75
C PHE A 85 -8.41 -8.66 3.65
N TYR A 86 -7.38 -7.87 3.95
CA TYR A 86 -7.48 -6.68 4.79
C TYR A 86 -7.22 -5.45 3.93
N LEU A 87 -8.10 -4.48 4.08
CA LEU A 87 -8.00 -3.19 3.38
C LEU A 87 -7.81 -2.09 4.42
N THR A 88 -6.79 -1.27 4.20
CA THR A 88 -6.47 -0.06 4.97
C THR A 88 -6.16 1.09 4.02
N GLY A 89 -5.54 2.16 4.48
CA GLY A 89 -5.16 3.34 3.67
C GLY A 89 -5.28 4.61 4.49
N ASN A 90 -5.75 5.71 3.90
CA ASN A 90 -6.07 6.93 4.64
C ASN A 90 -7.37 6.74 5.43
N SER A 91 -7.29 5.88 6.43
CA SER A 91 -8.37 5.51 7.35
C SER A 91 -7.77 4.98 8.63
N ASP A 92 -8.34 5.37 9.76
CA ASP A 92 -8.03 4.74 11.05
C ASP A 92 -8.80 3.44 11.28
N HIS A 93 -9.64 3.01 10.31
CA HIS A 93 -10.37 1.74 10.32
C HIS A 93 -9.62 0.66 9.53
N VAL A 94 -9.82 -0.57 9.95
CA VAL A 94 -9.39 -1.79 9.25
C VAL A 94 -10.61 -2.51 8.71
N TYR A 95 -10.59 -2.85 7.43
CA TYR A 95 -11.68 -3.59 6.80
C TYR A 95 -11.22 -5.00 6.42
N VAL A 96 -12.13 -5.98 6.45
CA VAL A 96 -11.82 -7.38 6.15
C VAL A 96 -12.83 -8.01 5.20
N SER A 97 -12.35 -8.88 4.32
CA SER A 97 -13.19 -9.68 3.41
C SER A 97 -12.64 -11.10 3.25
N ASP A 98 -13.50 -12.01 2.80
CA ASP A 98 -13.11 -13.35 2.36
C ASP A 98 -12.68 -13.36 0.87
N SER A 99 -12.79 -12.25 0.16
CA SER A 99 -12.43 -12.07 -1.24
C SER A 99 -11.66 -10.75 -1.44
N PRO A 100 -10.67 -10.69 -2.35
CA PRO A 100 -10.02 -9.42 -2.68
C PRO A 100 -10.99 -8.38 -3.27
N LEU A 101 -12.08 -8.82 -3.86
CA LEU A 101 -13.13 -7.96 -4.43
C LEU A 101 -14.25 -7.62 -3.44
N GLY A 102 -14.08 -7.89 -2.16
CA GLY A 102 -15.07 -7.60 -1.13
C GLY A 102 -16.25 -8.59 -1.10
N PRO A 103 -17.39 -8.24 -0.48
CA PRO A 103 -17.58 -7.01 0.31
C PRO A 103 -16.69 -6.96 1.56
N TYR A 104 -16.27 -5.77 1.93
CA TYR A 104 -15.42 -5.54 3.10
C TYR A 104 -16.25 -5.13 4.31
N LYS A 105 -16.04 -5.82 5.44
CA LYS A 105 -16.64 -5.50 6.73
C LYS A 105 -15.70 -4.66 7.56
N ASP A 106 -16.25 -3.70 8.28
CA ASP A 106 -15.50 -2.87 9.22
C ASP A 106 -15.16 -3.64 10.50
N LEU A 107 -13.88 -3.76 10.83
CA LEU A 107 -13.39 -4.30 12.10
C LEU A 107 -13.24 -3.23 13.18
N GLY A 108 -13.42 -1.96 12.82
CA GLY A 108 -13.23 -0.81 13.68
C GLY A 108 -11.85 -0.21 13.62
N LEU A 109 -11.60 0.71 14.55
CA LEU A 109 -10.40 1.54 14.61
C LEU A 109 -9.15 0.74 14.99
N PHE A 110 -7.99 1.18 14.51
CA PHE A 110 -6.72 0.77 15.07
C PHE A 110 -6.65 1.14 16.56
N LYS A 111 -6.33 0.14 17.38
CA LYS A 111 -6.26 0.26 18.84
C LYS A 111 -4.81 0.37 19.27
N ASN A 112 -4.33 1.60 19.36
CA ASN A 112 -3.03 1.89 19.92
C ASN A 112 -3.04 1.54 21.42
N THR A 113 -2.04 0.80 21.87
CA THR A 113 -1.87 0.46 23.30
C THR A 113 -1.00 1.47 24.07
N GLY A 114 -0.43 2.45 23.38
CA GLY A 114 0.42 3.50 23.94
C GLY A 114 -0.25 4.88 23.95
N PRO A 115 0.37 5.88 24.57
CA PRO A 115 -0.08 7.26 24.50
C PRO A 115 0.00 7.81 23.07
N VAL A 116 -0.88 8.74 22.73
CA VAL A 116 -1.02 9.37 21.38
C VAL A 116 0.28 10.07 20.91
N GLU A 117 1.26 10.24 21.80
CA GLU A 117 2.57 10.85 21.54
C GLU A 117 3.49 10.02 20.64
N ASP A 118 3.11 8.79 20.30
CA ASP A 118 3.91 7.83 19.52
C ASP A 118 3.78 8.02 17.99
N GLY A 119 3.50 9.24 17.52
CA GLY A 119 3.47 9.56 16.10
C GLY A 119 2.23 9.07 15.33
N TRP A 120 1.22 8.50 16.01
CA TRP A 120 -0.02 8.11 15.37
C TRP A 120 -0.78 9.33 14.83
N ASN A 121 -1.07 9.33 13.54
CA ASN A 121 -1.67 10.45 12.81
C ASN A 121 -3.13 10.22 12.41
N GLY A 122 -3.79 9.18 12.95
CA GLY A 122 -5.17 8.86 12.62
C GLY A 122 -5.34 7.97 11.40
N GLY A 123 -4.30 7.18 11.04
CA GLY A 123 -4.39 6.19 9.97
C GLY A 123 -4.05 6.73 8.57
N PHE A 124 -3.29 7.80 8.47
CA PHE A 124 -2.81 8.33 7.19
C PHE A 124 -1.80 7.37 6.55
N ASP A 125 -1.96 7.01 5.27
CA ASP A 125 -1.08 6.15 4.46
C ASP A 125 -0.61 4.88 5.18
N THR A 126 -1.54 4.19 5.85
CA THR A 126 -1.20 2.96 6.58
C THR A 126 -0.89 1.82 5.63
N LYS A 127 0.21 1.11 5.92
CA LYS A 127 0.66 -0.08 5.19
C LYS A 127 0.79 -1.26 6.13
N ILE A 128 0.07 -2.36 5.86
CA ILE A 128 0.30 -3.64 6.55
C ILE A 128 1.31 -4.46 5.76
N TYR A 129 2.33 -4.95 6.43
CA TYR A 129 3.33 -5.87 5.90
C TYR A 129 3.27 -7.20 6.68
N ILE A 130 3.22 -8.31 5.96
CA ILE A 130 3.28 -9.65 6.55
C ILE A 130 4.67 -10.22 6.26
N ASP A 131 5.42 -10.52 7.32
CA ASP A 131 6.75 -11.10 7.18
C ASP A 131 6.70 -12.60 6.85
N ASP A 132 7.84 -13.18 6.47
CA ASP A 132 7.99 -14.60 6.09
C ASP A 132 7.57 -15.58 7.20
N ASP A 133 7.67 -15.15 8.47
CA ASP A 133 7.22 -15.92 9.64
C ASP A 133 5.75 -15.71 9.99
N ASN A 134 4.99 -15.04 9.11
CA ASN A 134 3.60 -14.67 9.27
C ASN A 134 3.34 -13.64 10.38
N THR A 135 4.37 -12.86 10.78
CA THR A 135 4.21 -11.75 11.72
C THR A 135 3.68 -10.51 11.00
N PRO A 136 2.54 -9.93 11.44
CA PRO A 136 1.99 -8.72 10.83
C PRO A 136 2.62 -7.47 11.45
N TYR A 137 2.96 -6.51 10.60
CA TYR A 137 3.44 -5.18 10.96
C TYR A 137 2.59 -4.10 10.32
N LEU A 138 2.45 -2.96 10.98
CA LEU A 138 1.86 -1.74 10.44
C LEU A 138 2.93 -0.67 10.33
N PHE A 139 2.95 0.03 9.21
CA PHE A 139 3.77 1.21 8.97
C PHE A 139 2.89 2.39 8.61
N TRP A 140 3.29 3.60 9.01
CA TRP A 140 2.58 4.84 8.67
C TRP A 140 3.55 6.03 8.75
N PRO A 141 3.29 7.11 8.01
CA PRO A 141 3.99 8.38 8.23
C PRO A 141 3.46 9.09 9.47
N GLY A 142 4.35 9.72 10.20
CA GLY A 142 3.99 10.68 11.23
C GLY A 142 3.54 12.01 10.64
N ARG A 143 3.27 12.99 11.50
CA ARG A 143 2.86 14.32 11.04
C ARG A 143 4.05 15.11 10.50
N GLY A 144 3.88 15.72 9.32
CA GLY A 144 4.88 16.62 8.71
C GLY A 144 6.22 15.93 8.50
N ILE A 145 7.27 16.47 9.12
CA ILE A 145 8.65 15.97 9.01
C ILE A 145 8.98 14.79 9.93
N SER A 146 8.00 14.28 10.68
CA SER A 146 8.26 13.21 11.66
C SER A 146 8.74 11.91 11.00
N GLY A 147 8.39 11.69 9.73
CA GLY A 147 8.83 10.50 8.98
C GLY A 147 8.06 9.24 9.35
N ILE A 148 8.69 8.08 9.23
CA ILE A 148 8.03 6.79 9.26
C ILE A 148 8.10 6.13 10.64
N TYR A 149 6.97 5.57 11.03
CA TYR A 149 6.79 4.74 12.22
C TYR A 149 6.41 3.32 11.82
N GLY A 150 6.70 2.37 12.70
CA GLY A 150 6.32 0.98 12.53
C GLY A 150 5.96 0.33 13.86
N VAL A 151 5.06 -0.67 13.82
CA VAL A 151 4.65 -1.44 14.98
C VAL A 151 4.29 -2.86 14.57
N ARG A 152 4.54 -3.82 15.44
CA ARG A 152 3.98 -5.15 15.28
C ARG A 152 2.50 -5.15 15.67
N LEU A 153 1.67 -5.76 14.84
CA LEU A 153 0.26 -5.98 15.14
C LEU A 153 0.03 -7.29 15.90
N ASP A 154 -1.08 -7.38 16.62
CA ASP A 154 -1.53 -8.63 17.22
C ASP A 154 -1.96 -9.60 16.10
N PRO A 155 -1.36 -10.79 15.99
CA PRO A 155 -1.69 -11.74 14.93
C PRO A 155 -3.12 -12.29 15.01
N LYS A 156 -3.83 -12.06 16.11
CA LYS A 156 -5.24 -12.45 16.29
C LYS A 156 -6.22 -11.31 16.02
N ASP A 157 -5.75 -10.06 16.03
CA ASP A 157 -6.58 -8.87 15.85
C ASP A 157 -5.72 -7.76 15.19
N LEU A 158 -5.74 -7.67 13.87
CA LEU A 158 -4.95 -6.69 13.12
C LEU A 158 -5.33 -5.22 13.40
N THR A 159 -6.41 -4.97 14.14
CA THR A 159 -6.72 -3.62 14.62
C THR A 159 -5.89 -3.22 15.83
N ARG A 160 -5.15 -4.16 16.46
CA ARG A 160 -4.47 -3.94 17.73
C ARG A 160 -2.96 -3.89 17.58
N PHE A 161 -2.34 -2.88 18.16
CA PHE A 161 -0.88 -2.81 18.33
C PHE A 161 -0.45 -3.81 19.40
N ALA A 162 0.50 -4.70 19.07
CA ALA A 162 1.02 -5.70 20.02
C ALA A 162 2.09 -5.10 20.96
N GLU A 163 2.63 -3.94 20.61
CA GLU A 163 3.70 -3.26 21.34
C GLU A 163 3.63 -1.75 21.10
N LYS A 164 4.57 -1.03 21.71
CA LYS A 164 4.71 0.41 21.47
C LYS A 164 5.30 0.66 20.08
N PRO A 165 4.77 1.63 19.30
CA PRO A 165 5.36 2.03 18.02
C PRO A 165 6.82 2.45 18.12
N THR A 166 7.57 2.13 17.09
CA THR A 166 8.96 2.55 16.91
C THR A 166 9.03 3.62 15.83
N HIS A 167 9.66 4.74 16.14
CA HIS A 167 10.06 5.72 15.15
C HIS A 167 11.27 5.20 14.37
N LEU A 168 11.16 5.06 13.06
CA LEU A 168 12.21 4.49 12.22
C LEU A 168 13.19 5.56 11.76
N PHE A 169 12.68 6.62 11.15
CA PHE A 169 13.45 7.79 10.71
C PHE A 169 12.52 8.96 10.39
N GLY A 170 13.08 10.17 10.37
CA GLY A 170 12.39 11.40 9.97
C GLY A 170 13.07 12.07 8.78
N PHE A 171 12.56 13.23 8.41
CA PHE A 171 13.12 14.08 7.36
C PHE A 171 14.60 14.38 7.62
N ASN A 172 15.40 14.22 6.58
CA ASN A 172 16.82 14.58 6.61
C ASN A 172 17.11 15.72 5.63
N PRO A 173 17.32 16.97 6.11
CA PRO A 173 17.56 18.11 5.25
C PRO A 173 18.85 18.00 4.41
N MET A 174 19.73 17.06 4.70
CA MET A 174 20.92 16.78 3.87
C MET A 174 20.59 15.97 2.63
N HIS A 175 19.44 15.28 2.59
CA HIS A 175 18.93 14.62 1.41
C HIS A 175 18.17 15.64 0.55
N ALA A 176 18.82 16.15 -0.51
CA ALA A 176 18.22 17.19 -1.34
C ALA A 176 16.85 16.78 -1.92
N TRP A 177 16.68 15.51 -2.28
CA TRP A 177 15.46 14.98 -2.86
C TRP A 177 14.26 14.89 -1.86
N GLU A 178 14.52 14.92 -0.56
CA GLU A 178 13.46 14.99 0.45
C GLU A 178 12.92 16.41 0.65
N ARG A 179 13.65 17.42 0.17
CA ARG A 179 13.30 18.82 0.40
C ARG A 179 12.08 19.23 -0.42
N TYR A 180 11.31 20.13 0.14
CA TYR A 180 10.13 20.71 -0.47
C TYR A 180 10.48 21.71 -1.57
N GLY A 181 9.60 21.86 -2.59
CA GLY A 181 9.74 22.81 -3.68
C GLY A 181 10.06 22.20 -5.03
N GLU A 182 9.79 22.94 -6.11
CA GLU A 182 9.97 22.48 -7.50
C GLU A 182 11.41 22.05 -7.84
N MET A 183 12.40 22.63 -7.15
CA MET A 183 13.83 22.32 -7.28
C MET A 183 14.41 21.76 -5.97
N ASN A 184 13.58 21.29 -5.05
CA ASN A 184 13.98 20.85 -3.72
C ASN A 184 14.74 21.94 -2.92
N GLU A 185 14.34 23.19 -3.08
CA GLU A 185 15.04 24.37 -2.53
C GLU A 185 14.69 24.68 -1.09
N TYR A 186 13.59 24.14 -0.55
CA TYR A 186 13.11 24.44 0.81
C TYR A 186 13.53 23.36 1.81
N PRO A 187 14.59 23.56 2.59
CA PRO A 187 15.15 22.49 3.42
C PRO A 187 14.38 22.22 4.72
N GLY A 188 13.32 22.94 4.99
CA GLY A 188 12.60 22.84 6.27
C GLY A 188 11.25 22.14 6.20
N VAL A 189 10.75 21.79 5.04
CA VAL A 189 9.41 21.20 4.86
C VAL A 189 9.45 20.07 3.87
N ALA A 190 8.95 18.91 4.27
CA ALA A 190 8.81 17.74 3.42
C ALA A 190 7.61 16.90 3.85
N TRP A 191 7.06 16.17 2.92
CA TRP A 191 6.20 15.02 3.19
C TRP A 191 7.09 13.77 3.17
N ILE A 192 6.98 12.90 4.16
CA ILE A 192 7.64 11.60 4.22
C ILE A 192 6.51 10.60 4.39
N GLU A 193 6.08 9.97 3.30
CA GLU A 193 4.84 9.18 3.25
C GLU A 193 4.94 8.03 2.24
N GLY A 194 3.81 7.35 1.94
CA GLY A 194 3.74 6.33 0.90
C GLY A 194 4.61 5.10 1.18
N THR A 195 4.67 4.65 2.42
CA THR A 195 5.57 3.58 2.85
C THR A 195 5.27 2.25 2.15
N TRP A 196 6.31 1.62 1.58
CA TRP A 196 6.25 0.28 1.04
C TRP A 196 7.41 -0.58 1.56
N ILE A 197 7.13 -1.83 1.94
CA ILE A 197 8.14 -2.75 2.48
C ILE A 197 8.33 -3.93 1.53
N ILE A 198 9.59 -4.19 1.17
CA ILE A 198 9.99 -5.36 0.39
C ILE A 198 11.07 -6.10 1.18
N LYS A 199 10.99 -7.42 1.24
CA LYS A 199 12.05 -8.28 1.76
C LYS A 199 12.66 -9.12 0.64
N ARG A 200 13.98 -9.06 0.50
CA ARG A 200 14.72 -9.87 -0.46
C ARG A 200 16.02 -10.37 0.15
N ASN A 201 16.24 -11.68 0.09
CA ASN A 201 17.44 -12.33 0.62
C ASN A 201 17.71 -12.00 2.10
N GLY A 202 16.65 -11.90 2.91
CA GLY A 202 16.74 -11.56 4.34
C GLY A 202 16.98 -10.08 4.64
N ILE A 203 17.06 -9.22 3.62
CA ILE A 203 17.21 -7.76 3.76
C ILE A 203 15.86 -7.10 3.53
N TYR A 204 15.48 -6.20 4.44
CA TYR A 204 14.29 -5.37 4.30
C TYR A 204 14.64 -4.07 3.58
N TYR A 205 13.83 -3.72 2.61
CA TYR A 205 13.87 -2.44 1.90
C TYR A 205 12.60 -1.69 2.23
N LEU A 206 12.74 -0.48 2.75
CA LEU A 206 11.65 0.43 2.97
C LEU A 206 11.72 1.53 1.93
N GLU A 207 10.71 1.60 1.10
CA GLU A 207 10.52 2.67 0.11
C GLU A 207 9.55 3.70 0.69
N TYR A 208 9.73 4.96 0.33
CA TYR A 208 8.85 6.05 0.72
C TYR A 208 8.94 7.20 -0.28
N SER A 209 7.91 8.00 -0.32
CA SER A 209 7.87 9.25 -1.10
C SER A 209 8.27 10.43 -0.25
N ALA A 210 8.84 11.44 -0.89
CA ALA A 210 9.24 12.67 -0.24
C ALA A 210 9.03 13.87 -1.18
N SER A 211 9.22 15.07 -0.66
CA SER A 211 8.98 16.39 -1.22
C SER A 211 7.52 16.84 -1.01
N GLY A 212 6.64 16.75 -1.98
CA GLY A 212 5.24 17.13 -1.85
C GLY A 212 4.50 16.93 -3.16
N THR A 213 3.31 16.39 -3.09
CA THR A 213 2.50 15.94 -4.24
C THR A 213 2.23 17.02 -5.30
N GLN A 214 2.34 18.28 -4.94
CA GLN A 214 2.15 19.41 -5.87
C GLN A 214 3.39 19.73 -6.71
N TRP A 215 4.54 19.10 -6.46
CA TRP A 215 5.79 19.35 -7.16
C TRP A 215 6.16 18.19 -8.07
N LYS A 216 6.84 18.49 -9.19
CA LYS A 216 7.33 17.45 -10.10
C LYS A 216 8.46 16.59 -9.52
N THR A 217 8.97 16.98 -8.37
CA THR A 217 10.04 16.30 -7.64
C THR A 217 9.52 15.29 -6.62
N TYR A 218 8.23 15.16 -6.51
CA TYR A 218 7.57 14.14 -5.65
C TYR A 218 7.63 12.75 -6.29
#